data_97e9aadb73e5a33ea50915d71272892f
#
_entry.id   97e9aadb73e5a33ea50915d71272892f
#
_cell.length_a   1.000
_cell.length_b   1.000
_cell.length_c   1.000
_cell.angle_alpha   90.00
_cell.angle_beta   90.00
_cell.angle_gamma   90.00
#
_symmetry.space_group_name_H-M   'P 1'
#
loop_
_entity.id
_entity.type
_entity.pdbx_description
1 polymer ?
#
loop_
_entity_poly.entity_id
_entity_poly.type
_entity_poly.pdbx_seq_one_letter_code
_entity_poly.pdbx_strand_id
1 'polypeptide(L)' 'MRSDMIVSWEQHLKSGNVWRVQVELAMQDTPDDFYTYNVEVYVVAPTQSLAQYIAATMYPDYEGIFVDDEPTRTAP' A
#
# COMPACT_ATOMS: atom_id res chain seq x y z
N MET A 1 17.37 -9.77 -1.06
CA MET A 1 16.33 -9.06 -1.59
C MET A 1 15.74 -8.01 -0.67
N ARG A 2 15.59 -8.28 0.55
CA ARG A 2 15.17 -7.27 1.46
C ARG A 2 16.12 -6.11 1.55
N SER A 3 17.42 -6.37 1.54
CA SER A 3 18.36 -5.27 1.62
C SER A 3 18.25 -4.36 0.43
N ASP A 4 17.97 -4.93 -0.74
CA ASP A 4 17.80 -4.10 -1.92
C ASP A 4 16.62 -3.15 -1.76
N MET A 5 15.54 -3.65 -1.18
CA MET A 5 14.39 -2.81 -0.96
C MET A 5 14.69 -1.70 0.02
N ILE A 6 15.46 -2.00 1.05
CA ILE A 6 15.81 -0.99 2.03
C ILE A 6 16.67 0.11 1.41
N VAL A 7 17.64 -0.29 0.60
CA VAL A 7 18.49 0.69 -0.06
C VAL A 7 17.67 1.55 -1.02
N SER A 8 16.78 0.93 -1.78
CA SER A 8 15.95 1.65 -2.72
C SER A 8 14.96 2.58 -2.02
N TRP A 9 14.58 2.22 -0.82
CA TRP A 9 13.57 2.94 -0.09
C TRP A 9 13.94 4.41 0.11
N GLU A 10 15.14 4.67 0.59
CA GLU A 10 15.55 6.05 0.80
C GLU A 10 15.59 6.84 -0.50
N GLN A 11 16.04 6.20 -1.55
CA GLN A 11 16.11 6.83 -2.84
C GLN A 11 14.72 7.21 -3.35
N HIS A 12 13.78 6.30 -3.21
CA HIS A 12 12.42 6.55 -3.68
C HIS A 12 11.72 7.60 -2.84
N LEU A 13 12.01 7.64 -1.56
CA LEU A 13 11.47 8.70 -0.71
C LEU A 13 11.93 10.05 -1.20
N LYS A 14 13.22 10.17 -1.50
CA LYS A 14 13.76 11.43 -1.98
C LYS A 14 13.20 11.80 -3.34
N SER A 15 12.86 10.82 -4.14
CA SER A 15 12.31 11.04 -5.48
C SER A 15 10.81 11.25 -5.46
N GLY A 16 10.17 11.07 -4.31
CA GLY A 16 8.73 11.22 -4.25
C GLY A 16 7.97 9.99 -4.71
N ASN A 17 8.62 8.84 -4.71
CA ASN A 17 7.99 7.60 -5.16
C ASN A 17 7.30 6.90 -4.03
N VAL A 18 6.53 7.64 -3.27
CA VAL A 18 5.74 7.10 -2.16
C VAL A 18 4.28 7.11 -2.61
N TRP A 19 3.66 5.94 -2.58
CA TRP A 19 2.30 5.78 -3.07
C TRP A 19 1.34 5.59 -1.91
N ARG A 20 0.26 6.34 -1.93
CA ARG A 20 -0.80 6.14 -0.96
C ARG A 20 -1.71 5.03 -1.47
N VAL A 21 -1.94 4.04 -0.64
CA VAL A 21 -2.74 2.89 -1.01
C VAL A 21 -3.83 2.72 0.03
N GLN A 22 -5.06 2.55 -0.44
CA GLN A 22 -6.17 2.22 0.42
C GLN A 22 -6.51 0.76 0.25
N VAL A 23 -6.46 0.02 1.34
CA VAL A 23 -6.73 -1.41 1.34
C VAL A 23 -8.05 -1.64 2.04
N GLU A 24 -8.97 -2.27 1.35
CA GLU A 24 -10.27 -2.59 1.90
C GLU A 24 -10.21 -3.99 2.51
N LEU A 25 -10.54 -4.07 3.78
CA LEU A 25 -10.51 -5.34 4.51
C LEU A 25 -11.90 -5.64 5.03
N ALA A 26 -12.16 -6.92 5.24
CA ALA A 26 -13.45 -7.36 5.74
C ALA A 26 -13.27 -7.90 7.15
N MET A 27 -14.27 -7.68 7.97
CA MET A 27 -14.28 -8.22 9.33
C MET A 27 -15.65 -8.80 9.61
N GLN A 28 -15.68 -9.94 10.25
CA GLN A 28 -16.91 -10.60 10.61
C GLN A 28 -16.86 -10.92 12.09
N ASP A 29 -17.63 -10.18 12.88
CA ASP A 29 -17.71 -10.42 14.32
C ASP A 29 -18.56 -11.62 14.64
N THR A 30 -19.68 -11.73 13.94
CA THR A 30 -20.61 -12.85 14.10
C THR A 30 -21.02 -13.28 12.71
N PRO A 31 -21.64 -14.44 12.59
CA PRO A 31 -22.09 -14.91 11.26
C PRO A 31 -22.95 -13.90 10.52
N ASP A 32 -23.67 -13.05 11.25
CA ASP A 32 -24.55 -12.07 10.62
C ASP A 32 -23.99 -10.68 10.62
N ASP A 33 -22.82 -10.46 11.21
CA ASP A 33 -22.26 -9.14 11.36
C ASP A 33 -20.99 -9.03 10.53
N PHE A 34 -21.17 -8.58 9.31
CA PHE A 34 -20.08 -8.48 8.34
C PHE A 34 -19.95 -7.03 7.88
N TYR A 35 -18.74 -6.50 7.93
CA TYR A 35 -18.52 -5.14 7.45
C TYR A 35 -17.10 -5.01 6.90
N THR A 36 -16.90 -3.97 6.10
CA THR A 36 -15.58 -3.67 5.54
C THR A 36 -15.09 -2.34 6.08
N TYR A 37 -13.78 -2.19 6.06
CA TYR A 37 -13.15 -0.94 6.47
C TYR A 37 -11.89 -0.75 5.66
N ASN A 38 -11.43 0.49 5.57
CA ASN A 38 -10.26 0.84 4.78
C ASN A 38 -9.08 1.13 5.68
N VAL A 39 -7.92 0.64 5.25
CA VAL A 39 -6.65 0.96 5.89
C VAL A 39 -5.83 1.74 4.88
N GLU A 40 -5.30 2.86 5.31
CA GLU A 40 -4.45 3.67 4.46
C GLU A 40 -3.00 3.37 4.77
N VAL A 41 -2.26 2.96 3.75
CA VAL A 41 -0.84 2.66 3.92
C VAL A 41 -0.05 3.40 2.85
N TYR A 42 1.20 3.64 3.13
CA TYR A 42 2.11 4.28 2.19
C TYR A 42 3.17 3.30 1.79
N VAL A 43 3.33 3.12 0.49
CA VAL A 43 4.23 2.12 -0.08
C VAL A 43 5.28 2.84 -0.91
N VAL A 44 6.53 2.50 -0.69
CA VAL A 44 7.63 3.05 -1.47
C VAL A 44 7.89 2.11 -2.63
N ALA A 45 7.68 2.60 -3.84
CA ALA A 45 7.83 1.78 -5.03
C ALA A 45 8.07 2.67 -6.24
N PRO A 46 8.76 2.15 -7.25
CA PRO A 46 9.01 2.95 -8.45
C PRO A 46 7.80 3.11 -9.35
N THR A 47 6.82 2.23 -9.26
CA THR A 47 5.64 2.31 -10.11
C THR A 47 4.39 2.02 -9.32
N GLN A 48 3.27 2.45 -9.88
CA GLN A 48 1.97 2.18 -9.29
C GLN A 48 1.70 0.68 -9.19
N SER A 49 2.03 -0.05 -10.24
CA SER A 49 1.79 -1.48 -10.26
C SER A 49 2.54 -2.20 -9.16
N LEU A 50 3.78 -1.80 -8.95
CA LEU A 50 4.57 -2.43 -7.88
C LEU A 50 4.05 -2.04 -6.52
N ALA A 51 3.58 -0.80 -6.37
CA ALA A 51 2.98 -0.38 -5.11
C ALA A 51 1.76 -1.24 -4.78
N GLN A 52 0.95 -1.51 -5.78
CA GLN A 52 -0.23 -2.35 -5.60
C GLN A 52 0.18 -3.77 -5.20
N TYR A 53 1.19 -4.30 -5.86
CA TYR A 53 1.66 -5.64 -5.56
C TYR A 53 2.20 -5.75 -4.14
N ILE A 54 2.95 -4.74 -3.72
CA ILE A 54 3.50 -4.73 -2.36
C ILE A 54 2.38 -4.70 -1.34
N ALA A 55 1.39 -3.83 -1.56
CA ALA A 55 0.27 -3.74 -0.63
C ALA A 55 -0.51 -5.05 -0.59
N ALA A 56 -0.69 -5.69 -1.74
CA ALA A 56 -1.39 -6.97 -1.78
C ALA A 56 -0.64 -8.03 -1.00
N THR A 57 0.68 -7.96 -1.02
CA THR A 57 1.50 -8.91 -0.27
C THR A 57 1.37 -8.67 1.23
N MET A 58 1.28 -7.39 1.62
CA MET A 58 1.14 -7.04 3.03
C MET A 58 -0.23 -7.44 3.58
N TYR A 59 -1.25 -7.40 2.74
CA TYR A 59 -2.62 -7.70 3.14
C TYR A 59 -3.20 -8.74 2.21
N PRO A 60 -2.78 -10.00 2.36
CA PRO A 60 -3.21 -11.05 1.41
C PRO A 60 -4.71 -11.30 1.41
N ASP A 61 -5.39 -10.94 2.50
CA ASP A 61 -6.84 -11.16 2.59
C ASP A 61 -7.65 -9.93 2.21
N TYR A 62 -7.07 -9.03 1.43
CA TYR A 62 -7.75 -7.80 1.06
C TYR A 62 -8.99 -8.08 0.21
N GLU A 63 -9.98 -7.19 0.34
CA GLU A 63 -11.16 -7.22 -0.51
C GLU A 63 -10.98 -6.31 -1.72
N GLY A 64 -10.22 -5.23 -1.55
CA GLY A 64 -9.92 -4.34 -2.65
C GLY A 64 -8.69 -3.53 -2.35
N ILE A 65 -8.00 -3.08 -3.39
CA ILE A 65 -6.82 -2.25 -3.25
C ILE A 65 -6.92 -1.11 -4.23
N PHE A 66 -6.72 0.11 -3.75
CA PHE A 66 -6.81 1.32 -4.57
C PHE A 66 -5.57 2.14 -4.37
N VAL A 67 -4.78 2.30 -5.42
CA VAL A 67 -3.55 3.06 -5.39
C VAL A 67 -3.81 4.38 -6.09
N ASP A 68 -3.31 5.47 -5.51
CA ASP A 68 -3.46 6.78 -6.12
C ASP A 68 -2.85 6.78 -7.52
N ASP A 69 -3.37 7.65 -8.36
CA ASP A 69 -2.87 7.74 -9.74
C ASP A 69 -1.46 8.27 -9.80
N GLU A 70 -1.07 9.07 -8.82
CA GLU A 70 0.24 9.68 -8.80
C GLU A 70 0.88 9.46 -7.45
N PRO A 71 2.22 9.44 -7.40
CA PRO A 71 2.90 9.27 -6.13
C PRO A 71 2.62 10.44 -5.21
N THR A 72 2.56 10.14 -3.93
CA THR A 72 2.46 11.17 -2.91
C THR A 72 3.80 11.86 -2.80
N ARG A 73 3.79 13.17 -2.84
CA ARG A 73 5.05 13.91 -2.68
C ARG A 73 5.28 14.16 -1.22
N THR A 74 6.42 13.71 -0.76
CA THR A 74 6.82 14.02 0.60
C THR A 74 7.60 15.32 0.56
N ALA A 75 7.25 16.21 1.46
CA ALA A 75 7.97 17.48 1.52
C ALA A 75 9.43 17.24 1.87
N PRO A 76 10.33 17.87 1.18
CA PRO A 76 11.74 17.72 1.48
C PRO A 76 12.09 18.34 2.82
#